data_144af252ac3a92a1b335e4b4fdd1a626
#
_entry.id   144af252ac3a92a1b335e4b4fdd1a626
#
_cell.length_a   1.000
_cell.length_b   1.000
_cell.length_c   1.000
_cell.angle_alpha   90.00
_cell.angle_beta   90.00
_cell.angle_gamma   90.00
#
_symmetry.space_group_name_H-M   'P 1'
#
loop_
_entity.id
_entity.type
_entity.pdbx_description
1 polymer ?
#
loop_
_entity_poly.entity_id
_entity_poly.type
_entity_poly.pdbx_seq_one_letter_code
_entity_poly.pdbx_strand_id
1 'polypeptide(L)'
;MSKLRSPGLRVCLLALTTLSLAAQQLPRKAGDWAIQTVDGKQIQIGSYRGKVVLLAFILTTCPHCQKTIGVLSGLQPKYGPLGVQFLASAVEGNAKAAVPGFVQSFHVPFPVGFNDDVQKVLAFWQNPPAQVPLMPVIMLIDRQGVIRFQHDGHDSDFFNDQEKRFRAEMDELLRTPARKAAK
;
A
#
# COMPACT_ATOMS: atom_id res chain seq x y z
N MET A 1 3.03 36.61 -70.88
CA MET A 1 2.21 35.56 -70.23
C MET A 1 3.08 34.83 -69.22
N SER A 2 3.07 35.29 -67.99
CA SER A 2 3.91 34.76 -66.93
C SER A 2 3.06 34.10 -65.88
N LYS A 3 3.23 32.76 -65.67
CA LYS A 3 2.52 31.98 -64.70
C LYS A 3 3.23 32.07 -63.34
N LEU A 4 2.63 32.73 -62.36
CA LEU A 4 3.05 32.68 -60.95
C LEU A 4 2.76 31.28 -60.37
N ARG A 5 3.79 30.60 -59.91
CA ARG A 5 3.69 29.38 -59.11
C ARG A 5 3.66 29.81 -57.63
N SER A 6 2.57 29.52 -56.97
CA SER A 6 2.44 29.67 -55.51
C SER A 6 3.22 28.56 -54.77
N PRO A 7 4.01 28.88 -53.74
CA PRO A 7 4.64 27.88 -52.90
C PRO A 7 3.63 27.31 -51.90
N GLY A 8 3.44 26.01 -51.99
CA GLY A 8 2.58 25.27 -51.05
C GLY A 8 3.10 25.35 -49.59
N LEU A 9 2.29 25.88 -48.72
CA LEU A 9 2.48 25.92 -47.27
C LEU A 9 2.35 24.50 -46.72
N ARG A 10 3.49 23.87 -46.43
CA ARG A 10 3.54 22.61 -45.71
C ARG A 10 3.31 22.87 -44.24
N VAL A 11 2.07 22.64 -43.76
CA VAL A 11 1.71 22.66 -42.37
C VAL A 11 2.30 21.37 -41.74
N CYS A 12 3.44 21.51 -41.06
CA CYS A 12 3.95 20.47 -40.16
C CYS A 12 3.05 20.38 -38.94
N LEU A 13 2.14 19.38 -38.93
CA LEU A 13 1.40 19.02 -37.74
C LEU A 13 2.39 18.40 -36.71
N LEU A 14 2.87 19.20 -35.78
CA LEU A 14 3.58 18.74 -34.59
C LEU A 14 2.55 18.02 -33.71
N ALA A 15 2.52 16.70 -33.79
CA ALA A 15 1.81 15.87 -32.82
C ALA A 15 2.50 16.03 -31.47
N LEU A 16 1.95 16.88 -30.61
CA LEU A 16 2.28 16.89 -29.18
C LEU A 16 1.80 15.57 -28.59
N THR A 17 2.70 14.61 -28.47
CA THR A 17 2.49 13.44 -27.62
C THR A 17 2.52 13.94 -26.18
N THR A 18 1.34 14.19 -25.61
CA THR A 18 1.19 14.41 -24.17
C THR A 18 1.56 13.09 -23.48
N LEU A 19 2.77 13.03 -22.95
CA LEU A 19 3.19 11.99 -22.04
C LEU A 19 2.35 12.18 -20.77
N SER A 20 1.20 11.49 -20.70
CA SER A 20 0.41 11.43 -19.47
C SER A 20 1.30 10.76 -18.41
N LEU A 21 1.83 11.56 -17.46
CA LEU A 21 2.30 11.04 -16.18
C LEU A 21 1.09 10.42 -15.51
N ALA A 22 0.86 9.13 -15.75
CA ALA A 22 -0.13 8.37 -15.02
C ALA A 22 0.38 8.28 -13.56
N ALA A 23 -0.10 9.19 -12.71
CA ALA A 23 -0.11 8.93 -11.28
C ALA A 23 -0.73 7.54 -11.13
N GLN A 24 0.00 6.61 -10.52
CA GLN A 24 -0.44 5.21 -10.52
C GLN A 24 -1.71 5.09 -9.68
N GLN A 25 -2.82 4.99 -10.41
CA GLN A 25 -4.17 5.01 -9.86
C GLN A 25 -4.48 3.65 -9.21
N LEU A 26 -5.18 3.69 -8.08
CA LEU A 26 -5.85 2.51 -7.55
C LEU A 26 -7.08 2.19 -8.42
N PRO A 27 -7.40 0.90 -8.62
CA PRO A 27 -6.75 -0.28 -8.06
C PRO A 27 -5.50 -0.72 -8.87
N ARG A 28 -4.47 -1.26 -8.18
CA ARG A 28 -3.27 -1.79 -8.82
C ARG A 28 -2.81 -3.12 -8.21
N LYS A 29 -2.10 -3.96 -8.98
CA LYS A 29 -1.54 -5.22 -8.46
C LYS A 29 -0.49 -4.93 -7.39
N ALA A 30 -0.53 -5.66 -6.28
CA ALA A 30 0.48 -5.53 -5.22
C ALA A 30 1.87 -6.04 -5.66
N GLY A 31 1.94 -6.86 -6.74
CA GLY A 31 3.21 -7.45 -7.15
C GLY A 31 3.77 -8.42 -6.11
N ASP A 32 5.07 -8.69 -6.22
CA ASP A 32 5.80 -9.53 -5.28
C ASP A 32 6.45 -8.63 -4.22
N TRP A 33 5.84 -8.59 -3.04
CA TRP A 33 6.36 -7.87 -1.89
C TRP A 33 6.65 -8.84 -0.75
N ALA A 34 7.82 -8.69 -0.14
CA ALA A 34 8.24 -9.47 1.01
C ALA A 34 8.60 -8.57 2.19
N ILE A 35 8.14 -8.93 3.38
CA ILE A 35 8.50 -8.31 4.65
C ILE A 35 9.56 -9.21 5.30
N GLN A 36 10.70 -8.66 5.71
CA GLN A 36 11.73 -9.40 6.43
C GLN A 36 11.32 -9.58 7.88
N THR A 37 11.58 -10.75 8.46
CA THR A 37 11.36 -11.02 9.88
C THR A 37 12.69 -11.00 10.64
N VAL A 38 12.63 -10.74 11.93
CA VAL A 38 13.83 -10.63 12.77
C VAL A 38 14.61 -11.96 12.88
N ASP A 39 13.96 -13.10 12.65
CA ASP A 39 14.54 -14.44 12.60
C ASP A 39 15.12 -14.81 11.22
N GLY A 40 15.20 -13.84 10.30
CA GLY A 40 15.81 -14.01 8.98
C GLY A 40 14.91 -14.63 7.91
N LYS A 41 13.63 -14.89 8.23
CA LYS A 41 12.65 -15.35 7.24
C LYS A 41 12.01 -14.18 6.49
N GLN A 42 11.13 -14.51 5.55
CA GLN A 42 10.34 -13.54 4.79
C GLN A 42 8.86 -13.89 4.82
N ILE A 43 8.03 -12.88 4.97
CA ILE A 43 6.58 -12.96 4.79
C ILE A 43 6.27 -12.44 3.40
N GLN A 44 5.93 -13.34 2.48
CA GLN A 44 5.55 -13.00 1.11
C GLN A 44 4.08 -12.61 1.07
N ILE A 45 3.75 -11.41 0.58
CA ILE A 45 2.33 -10.97 0.44
C ILE A 45 1.59 -11.91 -0.52
N GLY A 46 2.26 -12.39 -1.56
CA GLY A 46 1.69 -13.33 -2.53
C GLY A 46 1.18 -14.64 -1.92
N SER A 47 1.70 -15.09 -0.77
CA SER A 47 1.25 -16.30 -0.08
C SER A 47 -0.14 -16.18 0.55
N TYR A 48 -0.67 -14.97 0.65
CA TYR A 48 -2.01 -14.69 1.20
C TYR A 48 -3.10 -14.55 0.13
N ARG A 49 -2.87 -15.03 -1.10
CA ARG A 49 -3.94 -15.11 -2.11
C ARG A 49 -5.15 -15.85 -1.55
N GLY A 50 -6.35 -15.32 -1.81
CA GLY A 50 -7.59 -15.83 -1.22
C GLY A 50 -7.99 -15.15 0.10
N LYS A 51 -7.08 -14.43 0.76
CA LYS A 51 -7.36 -13.58 1.92
C LYS A 51 -7.32 -12.11 1.54
N VAL A 52 -8.03 -11.28 2.29
CA VAL A 52 -7.82 -9.83 2.31
C VAL A 52 -6.56 -9.58 3.16
N VAL A 53 -5.65 -8.72 2.69
CA VAL A 53 -4.46 -8.35 3.46
C VAL A 53 -4.55 -6.88 3.84
N LEU A 54 -4.45 -6.60 5.14
CA LEU A 54 -4.22 -5.26 5.66
C LEU A 54 -2.74 -5.15 6.01
N LEU A 55 -2.03 -4.32 5.25
CA LEU A 55 -0.60 -4.08 5.40
C LEU A 55 -0.36 -2.66 5.90
N ALA A 56 0.26 -2.53 7.07
CA ALA A 56 0.66 -1.27 7.66
C ALA A 56 2.18 -1.08 7.58
N PHE A 57 2.62 0.00 6.94
CA PHE A 57 4.01 0.47 7.07
C PHE A 57 4.08 1.48 8.20
N ILE A 58 5.05 1.31 9.08
CA ILE A 58 5.14 2.06 10.32
C ILE A 58 6.58 2.52 10.61
N LEU A 59 6.69 3.51 11.47
CA LEU A 59 7.89 3.76 12.27
C LEU A 59 7.57 3.38 13.70
N THR A 60 8.43 2.59 14.35
CA THR A 60 8.16 2.07 15.71
C THR A 60 8.04 3.17 16.76
N THR A 61 8.68 4.32 16.54
CA THR A 61 8.67 5.47 17.45
C THR A 61 7.60 6.52 17.12
N CYS A 62 6.85 6.35 16.02
CA CYS A 62 5.85 7.32 15.59
C CYS A 62 4.54 7.16 16.39
N PRO A 63 4.05 8.18 17.12
CA PRO A 63 2.82 8.07 17.90
C PRO A 63 1.58 7.75 17.07
N HIS A 64 1.47 8.27 15.85
CA HIS A 64 0.36 7.95 14.94
C HIS A 64 0.39 6.50 14.50
N CYS A 65 1.58 5.93 14.24
CA CYS A 65 1.75 4.51 13.93
C CYS A 65 1.35 3.64 15.13
N GLN A 66 1.79 3.99 16.33
CA GLN A 66 1.46 3.27 17.56
C GLN A 66 -0.07 3.27 17.81
N LYS A 67 -0.73 4.42 17.65
CA LYS A 67 -2.19 4.52 17.70
C LYS A 67 -2.86 3.61 16.68
N THR A 68 -2.41 3.63 15.44
CA THR A 68 -2.97 2.79 14.36
C THR A 68 -2.77 1.30 14.66
N ILE A 69 -1.59 0.89 15.10
CA ILE A 69 -1.34 -0.52 15.51
C ILE A 69 -2.28 -0.95 16.63
N GLY A 70 -2.54 -0.08 17.61
CA GLY A 70 -3.53 -0.34 18.67
C GLY A 70 -4.93 -0.61 18.12
N VAL A 71 -5.40 0.22 17.16
CA VAL A 71 -6.69 0.01 16.48
C VAL A 71 -6.71 -1.31 15.73
N LEU A 72 -5.66 -1.61 14.95
CA LEU A 72 -5.55 -2.87 14.20
C LEU A 72 -5.52 -4.09 15.11
N SER A 73 -4.84 -4.00 16.25
CA SER A 73 -4.81 -5.07 17.27
C SER A 73 -6.19 -5.34 17.85
N GLY A 74 -7.01 -4.30 18.06
CA GLY A 74 -8.40 -4.44 18.47
C GLY A 74 -9.32 -5.04 17.40
N LEU A 75 -9.01 -4.84 16.12
CA LEU A 75 -9.79 -5.37 15.00
C LEU A 75 -9.44 -6.81 14.63
N GLN A 76 -8.20 -7.24 14.88
CA GLN A 76 -7.68 -8.53 14.47
C GLN A 76 -8.52 -9.73 14.99
N PRO A 77 -8.98 -9.79 16.27
CA PRO A 77 -9.76 -10.91 16.77
C PRO A 77 -11.10 -11.11 16.02
N LYS A 78 -11.68 -10.02 15.53
CA LYS A 78 -12.93 -10.08 14.75
C LYS A 78 -12.69 -10.44 13.28
N TYR A 79 -11.74 -9.79 12.64
CA TYR A 79 -11.55 -9.86 11.19
C TYR A 79 -10.61 -10.98 10.73
N GLY A 80 -9.68 -11.41 11.59
CA GLY A 80 -8.78 -12.52 11.30
C GLY A 80 -9.53 -13.81 10.92
N PRO A 81 -10.50 -14.29 11.75
CA PRO A 81 -11.33 -15.46 11.42
C PRO A 81 -12.18 -15.29 10.15
N LEU A 82 -12.51 -14.06 9.77
CA LEU A 82 -13.26 -13.77 8.55
C LEU A 82 -12.41 -13.79 7.28
N GLY A 83 -11.09 -13.98 7.42
CA GLY A 83 -10.17 -14.08 6.29
C GLY A 83 -9.39 -12.80 5.97
N VAL A 84 -9.23 -11.90 6.95
CA VAL A 84 -8.31 -10.78 6.87
C VAL A 84 -6.98 -11.15 7.52
N GLN A 85 -5.89 -11.01 6.77
CA GLN A 85 -4.53 -11.11 7.29
C GLN A 85 -4.02 -9.72 7.64
N PHE A 86 -3.68 -9.50 8.90
CA PHE A 86 -3.03 -8.27 9.36
C PHE A 86 -1.52 -8.46 9.33
N LEU A 87 -0.80 -7.48 8.80
CA LEU A 87 0.66 -7.44 8.71
C LEU A 87 1.16 -6.02 8.96
N ALA A 88 2.33 -5.90 9.57
CA ALA A 88 3.03 -4.62 9.63
C ALA A 88 4.48 -4.76 9.21
N SER A 89 5.04 -3.69 8.63
CA SER A 89 6.43 -3.56 8.24
C SER A 89 7.00 -2.25 8.77
N ALA A 90 7.95 -2.32 9.68
CA ALA A 90 8.72 -1.15 10.10
C ALA A 90 9.74 -0.78 9.02
N VAL A 91 9.90 0.55 8.76
CA VAL A 91 10.70 1.03 7.62
C VAL A 91 11.81 2.01 8.01
N GLU A 92 12.04 2.22 9.28
CA GLU A 92 13.20 2.98 9.77
C GLU A 92 14.51 2.18 9.68
N GLY A 93 15.64 2.87 9.59
CA GLY A 93 16.95 2.24 9.38
C GLY A 93 17.40 1.27 10.50
N ASN A 94 16.85 1.38 11.73
CA ASN A 94 17.10 0.46 12.83
C ASN A 94 15.94 -0.52 13.10
N ALA A 95 14.99 -0.65 12.17
CA ALA A 95 13.74 -1.41 12.34
C ALA A 95 13.98 -2.85 12.81
N LYS A 96 15.00 -3.54 12.27
CA LYS A 96 15.34 -4.91 12.68
C LYS A 96 15.56 -5.04 14.18
N ALA A 97 16.24 -4.07 14.78
CA ALA A 97 16.50 -4.05 16.21
C ALA A 97 15.30 -3.56 17.04
N ALA A 98 14.49 -2.63 16.47
CA ALA A 98 13.38 -2.01 17.17
C ALA A 98 12.11 -2.88 17.22
N VAL A 99 11.83 -3.68 16.18
CA VAL A 99 10.60 -4.47 16.05
C VAL A 99 10.34 -5.39 17.24
N PRO A 100 11.29 -6.16 17.82
CA PRO A 100 10.99 -7.03 18.96
C PRO A 100 10.45 -6.28 20.17
N GLY A 101 11.11 -5.19 20.56
CA GLY A 101 10.65 -4.33 21.66
C GLY A 101 9.31 -3.69 21.40
N PHE A 102 9.06 -3.26 20.17
CA PHE A 102 7.78 -2.70 19.74
C PHE A 102 6.65 -3.72 19.87
N VAL A 103 6.82 -4.93 19.32
CA VAL A 103 5.81 -6.01 19.39
C VAL A 103 5.48 -6.36 20.83
N GLN A 104 6.49 -6.46 21.70
CA GLN A 104 6.31 -6.73 23.11
C GLN A 104 5.56 -5.61 23.83
N SER A 105 5.97 -4.35 23.62
CA SER A 105 5.40 -3.19 24.33
C SER A 105 3.94 -2.93 23.96
N PHE A 106 3.58 -3.14 22.67
CA PHE A 106 2.24 -2.91 22.17
C PHE A 106 1.38 -4.19 22.07
N HIS A 107 1.89 -5.35 22.54
CA HIS A 107 1.19 -6.64 22.51
C HIS A 107 0.56 -6.94 21.15
N VAL A 108 1.32 -6.72 20.04
CA VAL A 108 0.80 -6.83 18.68
C VAL A 108 0.46 -8.28 18.35
N PRO A 109 -0.84 -8.62 18.04
CA PRO A 109 -1.27 -10.01 17.88
C PRO A 109 -1.10 -10.56 16.45
N PHE A 110 -0.38 -9.88 15.59
CA PHE A 110 -0.14 -10.26 14.19
C PHE A 110 1.30 -10.03 13.80
N PRO A 111 1.77 -10.63 12.68
CA PRO A 111 3.18 -10.52 12.29
C PRO A 111 3.61 -9.08 12.01
N VAL A 112 4.71 -8.69 12.63
CA VAL A 112 5.43 -7.45 12.37
C VAL A 112 6.84 -7.79 11.93
N GLY A 113 7.24 -7.28 10.79
CA GLY A 113 8.60 -7.37 10.30
C GLY A 113 9.15 -6.01 9.91
N PHE A 114 10.12 -5.99 9.02
CA PHE A 114 10.76 -4.75 8.60
C PHE A 114 11.16 -4.78 7.12
N ASN A 115 11.37 -3.61 6.56
CA ASN A 115 12.00 -3.39 5.28
C ASN A 115 12.87 -2.12 5.40
N ASP A 116 14.18 -2.31 5.32
CA ASP A 116 15.18 -1.25 5.47
C ASP A 116 15.64 -0.65 4.12
N ASP A 117 15.21 -1.24 3.01
CA ASP A 117 15.46 -0.70 1.67
C ASP A 117 14.40 0.36 1.32
N VAL A 118 14.70 1.60 1.66
CA VAL A 118 13.79 2.74 1.45
C VAL A 118 13.39 2.90 -0.02
N GLN A 119 14.28 2.61 -0.97
CA GLN A 119 13.97 2.76 -2.39
C GLN A 119 12.91 1.73 -2.84
N LYS A 120 13.02 0.49 -2.38
CA LYS A 120 12.00 -0.53 -2.65
C LYS A 120 10.68 -0.18 -1.98
N VAL A 121 10.71 0.32 -0.75
CA VAL A 121 9.50 0.75 -0.02
C VAL A 121 8.79 1.86 -0.78
N LEU A 122 9.49 2.92 -1.18
CA LEU A 122 8.92 4.04 -1.94
C LEU A 122 8.37 3.57 -3.30
N ALA A 123 9.09 2.70 -4.00
CA ALA A 123 8.63 2.12 -5.26
C ALA A 123 7.35 1.28 -5.08
N PHE A 124 7.23 0.56 -3.97
CA PHE A 124 6.02 -0.22 -3.67
C PHE A 124 4.83 0.68 -3.32
N TRP A 125 5.05 1.77 -2.59
CA TRP A 125 3.99 2.71 -2.25
C TRP A 125 3.46 3.46 -3.48
N GLN A 126 4.33 3.72 -4.46
CA GLN A 126 3.96 4.40 -5.71
C GLN A 126 3.21 5.73 -5.48
N ASN A 127 3.60 6.45 -4.45
CA ASN A 127 3.07 7.78 -4.21
C ASN A 127 3.49 8.73 -5.34
N PRO A 128 2.72 9.79 -5.61
CA PRO A 128 3.13 10.82 -6.56
C PRO A 128 4.55 11.32 -6.23
N PRO A 129 5.44 11.52 -7.22
CA PRO A 129 6.86 11.86 -6.97
C PRO A 129 7.08 13.11 -6.11
N ALA A 130 6.10 14.02 -6.07
CA ALA A 130 6.17 15.27 -5.33
C ALA A 130 5.66 15.15 -3.88
N GLN A 131 5.11 14.00 -3.47
CA GLN A 131 4.50 13.84 -2.15
C GLN A 131 5.26 12.81 -1.34
N VAL A 132 5.96 13.27 -0.31
CA VAL A 132 6.55 12.38 0.70
C VAL A 132 5.42 11.84 1.57
N PRO A 133 5.22 10.51 1.67
CA PRO A 133 4.18 9.94 2.50
C PRO A 133 4.38 10.28 3.98
N LEU A 134 3.32 10.64 4.67
CA LEU A 134 3.32 10.74 6.13
C LEU A 134 2.93 9.39 6.74
N MET A 135 3.64 9.01 7.79
CA MET A 135 3.40 7.73 8.46
C MET A 135 2.19 7.76 9.40
N PRO A 136 1.45 6.67 9.50
CA PRO A 136 1.65 5.38 8.81
C PRO A 136 1.15 5.38 7.36
N VAL A 137 1.67 4.44 6.52
CA VAL A 137 1.08 4.11 5.22
C VAL A 137 0.31 2.80 5.34
N ILE A 138 -0.95 2.79 4.95
CA ILE A 138 -1.84 1.63 5.04
C ILE A 138 -2.26 1.19 3.65
N MET A 139 -2.24 -0.11 3.41
CA MET A 139 -2.76 -0.71 2.19
C MET A 139 -3.73 -1.83 2.51
N LEU A 140 -4.88 -1.83 1.83
CA LEU A 140 -5.79 -2.97 1.82
C LEU A 140 -5.75 -3.63 0.44
N ILE A 141 -5.43 -4.92 0.47
CA ILE A 141 -5.20 -5.76 -0.70
C ILE A 141 -6.30 -6.80 -0.74
N ASP A 142 -6.99 -6.92 -1.87
CA ASP A 142 -8.06 -7.89 -2.02
C ASP A 142 -7.55 -9.34 -2.16
N ARG A 143 -8.48 -10.30 -2.21
CA ARG A 143 -8.20 -11.73 -2.34
C ARG A 143 -7.46 -12.11 -3.63
N GLN A 144 -7.49 -11.24 -4.65
CA GLN A 144 -6.77 -11.37 -5.91
C GLN A 144 -5.37 -10.76 -5.87
N GLY A 145 -5.02 -10.09 -4.75
CA GLY A 145 -3.76 -9.39 -4.58
C GLY A 145 -3.69 -8.06 -5.29
N VAL A 146 -4.82 -7.39 -5.40
CA VAL A 146 -4.94 -6.04 -5.92
C VAL A 146 -5.07 -5.07 -4.75
N ILE A 147 -4.22 -4.05 -4.69
CA ILE A 147 -4.35 -2.95 -3.74
C ILE A 147 -5.58 -2.15 -4.13
N ARG A 148 -6.57 -2.12 -3.25
CA ARG A 148 -7.83 -1.40 -3.45
C ARG A 148 -7.85 -0.07 -2.74
N PHE A 149 -7.24 -0.01 -1.57
CA PHE A 149 -7.15 1.20 -0.76
C PHE A 149 -5.70 1.42 -0.33
N GLN A 150 -5.30 2.67 -0.33
CA GLN A 150 -4.01 3.11 0.19
C GLN A 150 -4.21 4.48 0.84
N HIS A 151 -3.80 4.59 2.10
CA HIS A 151 -3.88 5.80 2.91
C HIS A 151 -2.52 6.12 3.51
N ASP A 152 -2.20 7.38 3.63
CA ASP A 152 -1.06 7.86 4.42
C ASP A 152 -1.49 9.02 5.32
N GLY A 153 -0.60 9.49 6.17
CA GLY A 153 -0.94 10.51 7.18
C GLY A 153 -1.45 11.86 6.62
N HIS A 154 -1.44 12.06 5.29
CA HIS A 154 -2.11 13.20 4.66
C HIS A 154 -3.63 13.02 4.59
N ASP A 155 -4.14 11.79 4.68
CA ASP A 155 -5.58 11.49 4.71
C ASP A 155 -6.14 11.66 6.12
N SER A 156 -6.27 12.91 6.55
CA SER A 156 -6.78 13.24 7.88
C SER A 156 -8.17 12.68 8.13
N ASP A 157 -9.04 12.66 7.10
CA ASP A 157 -10.41 12.17 7.24
C ASP A 157 -10.44 10.67 7.52
N PHE A 158 -9.51 9.92 6.94
CA PHE A 158 -9.33 8.51 7.26
C PHE A 158 -8.83 8.32 8.70
N PHE A 159 -7.75 8.99 9.08
CA PHE A 159 -7.10 8.74 10.38
C PHE A 159 -7.85 9.33 11.57
N ASN A 160 -8.72 10.33 11.38
CA ASN A 160 -9.60 10.83 12.43
C ASN A 160 -10.64 9.80 12.87
N ASP A 161 -11.13 8.96 11.93
CA ASP A 161 -12.14 7.91 12.19
C ASP A 161 -11.65 6.53 11.70
N GLN A 162 -10.36 6.24 11.87
CA GLN A 162 -9.67 5.13 11.23
C GLN A 162 -10.31 3.75 11.56
N GLU A 163 -10.81 3.53 12.77
CA GLU A 163 -11.44 2.25 13.11
C GLU A 163 -12.67 1.98 12.25
N LYS A 164 -13.55 2.96 12.11
CA LYS A 164 -14.75 2.87 11.27
C LYS A 164 -14.39 2.71 9.80
N ARG A 165 -13.37 3.43 9.32
CA ARG A 165 -12.88 3.33 7.94
C ARG A 165 -12.30 1.95 7.67
N PHE A 166 -11.44 1.42 8.53
CA PHE A 166 -10.92 0.06 8.41
C PHE A 166 -12.04 -0.99 8.34
N ARG A 167 -13.05 -0.86 9.21
CA ARG A 167 -14.20 -1.76 9.19
C ARG A 167 -14.92 -1.72 7.85
N ALA A 168 -15.24 -0.53 7.34
CA ALA A 168 -15.97 -0.34 6.10
C ALA A 168 -15.22 -0.95 4.91
N GLU A 169 -13.92 -0.67 4.79
CA GLU A 169 -13.10 -1.16 3.68
C GLU A 169 -12.85 -2.67 3.75
N MET A 170 -12.57 -3.23 4.94
CA MET A 170 -12.46 -4.67 5.11
C MET A 170 -13.77 -5.38 4.80
N ASP A 171 -14.90 -4.85 5.25
CA ASP A 171 -16.23 -5.42 4.98
C ASP A 171 -16.55 -5.38 3.47
N GLU A 172 -16.15 -4.32 2.76
CA GLU A 172 -16.28 -4.23 1.31
C GLU A 172 -15.46 -5.33 0.61
N LEU A 173 -14.19 -5.47 0.97
CA LEU A 173 -13.31 -6.47 0.36
C LEU A 173 -13.71 -7.91 0.69
N LEU A 174 -14.26 -8.14 1.87
CA LEU A 174 -14.76 -9.46 2.29
C LEU A 174 -16.01 -9.89 1.51
N ARG A 175 -16.86 -8.95 1.08
CA ARG A 175 -18.02 -9.23 0.22
C ARG A 175 -17.65 -9.60 -1.21
N THR A 176 -16.48 -9.17 -1.68
CA THR A 176 -15.99 -9.50 -3.04
C THR A 176 -15.60 -10.98 -3.11
N PRO A 177 -16.23 -11.80 -3.97
CA PRO A 177 -15.92 -13.22 -4.06
C PRO A 177 -14.45 -13.47 -4.40
N ALA A 178 -13.83 -14.48 -3.79
CA ALA A 178 -12.56 -14.98 -4.27
C ALA A 178 -12.75 -15.52 -5.69
N ARG A 179 -12.10 -14.94 -6.69
CA ARG A 179 -12.14 -15.46 -8.07
C ARG A 179 -11.61 -16.90 -8.04
N LYS A 180 -12.41 -17.88 -8.44
CA LYS A 180 -11.93 -19.26 -8.59
C LYS A 180 -10.69 -19.22 -9.48
N ALA A 181 -9.57 -19.81 -9.02
CA ALA A 181 -8.42 -20.01 -9.85
C ALA A 181 -8.87 -20.78 -11.10
N ALA A 182 -8.60 -20.23 -12.29
CA ALA A 182 -8.78 -20.99 -13.50
C ALA A 182 -7.83 -22.20 -13.42
N LYS A 183 -8.43 -23.42 -13.52
CA LYS A 183 -7.69 -24.67 -13.60
C LYS A 183 -6.91 -24.71 -14.89
#